data_81a869931add2af8b6000c95216fed3e
#
_entry.id   81a869931add2af8b6000c95216fed3e
#
_cell.length_a   1.000
_cell.length_b   1.000
_cell.length_c   1.000
_cell.angle_alpha   90.00
_cell.angle_beta   90.00
_cell.angle_gamma   90.00
#
_symmetry.space_group_name_H-M   'P 1'
#
loop_
_entity.id
_entity.type
_entity.pdbx_description
1 polymer ?
#
loop_
_entity_poly.entity_id
_entity_poly.type
_entity_poly.pdbx_seq_one_letter_code
_entity_poly.pdbx_strand_id
1 'polypeptide(L)' 'IILDNIRWGESGKLLTAGGNAGGNGWSVVEVDAASLEATRIGGMDGDAALQRVSSALQVGDQIWVGTYSGDRVGYFARD' A
#
# COMPACT_ATOMS: atom_id res chain seq x y z
N ILE A 1 2.59 -7.40 7.76
CA ILE A 1 3.12 -6.52 6.71
C ILE A 1 4.40 -5.84 7.19
N ILE A 2 5.36 -5.78 6.32
CA ILE A 2 6.60 -5.04 6.54
C ILE A 2 6.43 -3.71 5.84
N LEU A 3 6.19 -2.65 6.60
CA LEU A 3 5.94 -1.31 6.07
C LEU A 3 7.22 -0.71 5.51
N ASP A 4 7.10 0.01 4.41
CA ASP A 4 8.21 0.67 3.75
C ASP A 4 7.98 2.19 3.75
N ASN A 5 7.59 2.79 2.64
CA ASN A 5 7.40 4.22 2.57
C ASN A 5 6.05 4.65 3.14
N ILE A 6 6.00 5.84 3.74
CA ILE A 6 4.79 6.38 4.35
C ILE A 6 4.62 7.84 3.92
N ARG A 7 3.38 8.25 3.68
CA ARG A 7 3.03 9.62 3.32
C ARG A 7 1.61 9.96 3.74
N TRP A 8 1.27 11.23 3.69
CA TRP A 8 -0.13 11.63 3.90
C TRP A 8 -0.98 11.28 2.70
N GLY A 9 -2.12 10.63 2.96
CA GLY A 9 -3.15 10.42 1.95
C GLY A 9 -4.15 11.58 1.93
N GLU A 10 -5.07 11.54 0.98
CA GLU A 10 -6.06 12.62 0.81
C GLU A 10 -7.13 12.62 1.90
N SER A 11 -7.28 11.53 2.62
CA SER A 11 -8.25 11.41 3.72
C SER A 11 -7.76 12.05 5.03
N GLY A 12 -6.55 12.60 5.07
CA GLY A 12 -5.94 13.11 6.30
C GLY A 12 -5.31 12.04 7.15
N LYS A 13 -5.22 10.81 6.65
CA LYS A 13 -4.56 9.70 7.30
C LYS A 13 -3.25 9.38 6.59
N LEU A 14 -2.36 8.69 7.30
CA LEU A 14 -1.10 8.24 6.70
C LEU A 14 -1.38 7.04 5.79
N LEU A 15 -0.67 7.00 4.67
CA LEU A 15 -0.75 5.92 3.70
C LEU A 15 0.62 5.28 3.58
N THR A 16 0.65 3.96 3.73
CA THR A 16 1.89 3.21 3.65
C THR A 16 1.65 1.88 2.93
N ALA A 17 2.71 1.29 2.44
CA ALA A 17 2.64 0.04 1.72
C ALA A 17 3.87 -0.80 2.02
N GLY A 18 3.75 -2.09 1.80
CA GLY A 18 4.87 -3.02 1.98
C GLY A 18 4.48 -4.44 1.67
N GLY A 19 5.45 -5.33 1.76
CA GLY A 19 5.25 -6.76 1.55
C GLY A 19 4.54 -7.43 2.72
N ASN A 20 3.78 -8.46 2.42
CA ASN A 20 3.16 -9.28 3.44
C ASN A 20 4.21 -10.12 4.17
N ALA A 21 3.94 -10.45 5.42
CA ALA A 21 4.76 -11.37 6.17
C ALA A 21 4.82 -12.71 5.43
N GLY A 22 6.00 -13.31 5.36
CA GLY A 22 6.21 -14.54 4.61
C GLY A 22 6.69 -14.33 3.18
N GLY A 23 6.75 -13.08 2.71
CA GLY A 23 7.39 -12.74 1.44
C GLY A 23 6.49 -12.78 0.22
N ASN A 24 5.23 -13.17 0.34
CA ASN A 24 4.30 -13.25 -0.79
C ASN A 24 3.20 -12.21 -0.67
N GLY A 25 3.00 -11.47 -1.79
CA GLY A 25 1.97 -10.46 -1.83
C GLY A 25 2.39 -9.14 -1.19
N TRP A 26 1.44 -8.24 -1.09
CA TRP A 26 1.66 -6.89 -0.60
C TRP A 26 0.36 -6.32 -0.04
N SER A 27 0.50 -5.26 0.76
CA SER A 27 -0.64 -4.57 1.34
C SER A 27 -0.44 -3.07 1.30
N VAL A 28 -1.56 -2.35 1.17
CA VAL A 28 -1.62 -0.91 1.38
C VAL A 28 -2.42 -0.68 2.65
N VAL A 29 -1.87 0.10 3.55
CA VAL A 29 -2.42 0.31 4.88
C VAL A 29 -2.62 1.81 5.11
N GLU A 30 -3.77 2.16 5.66
CA GLU A 30 -4.09 3.51 6.09
C GLU A 30 -4.01 3.56 7.61
N VAL A 31 -3.33 4.56 8.14
CA VAL A 31 -3.12 4.71 9.58
C VAL A 31 -3.69 6.03 10.05
N ASP A 32 -4.56 5.97 11.03
CA ASP A 32 -5.04 7.18 11.73
C ASP A 32 -3.94 7.66 12.67
N ALA A 33 -3.42 8.85 12.43
CA ALA A 33 -2.27 9.36 13.18
C ALA A 33 -2.60 9.66 14.64
N ALA A 34 -3.85 9.94 14.95
CA ALA A 34 -4.27 10.24 16.33
C ALA A 34 -4.48 8.98 17.16
N SER A 35 -5.17 7.99 16.62
CA SER A 35 -5.48 6.74 17.32
C SER A 35 -4.46 5.65 17.09
N LEU A 36 -3.61 5.78 16.07
CA LEU A 36 -2.67 4.78 15.59
C LEU A 36 -3.36 3.51 15.06
N GLU A 37 -4.64 3.61 14.75
CA GLU A 37 -5.38 2.50 14.17
C GLU A 37 -4.98 2.32 12.71
N ALA A 38 -4.66 1.09 12.33
CA ALA A 38 -4.22 0.74 10.99
C ALA A 38 -5.26 -0.14 10.31
N THR A 39 -5.59 0.19 9.06
CA THR A 39 -6.57 -0.53 8.27
C THR A 39 -5.98 -0.88 6.91
N ARG A 40 -6.00 -2.15 6.55
CA ARG A 40 -5.61 -2.58 5.21
C ARG A 40 -6.71 -2.17 4.22
N ILE A 41 -6.35 -1.36 3.23
CA ILE A 41 -7.31 -0.86 2.25
C ILE A 41 -7.17 -1.52 0.88
N GLY A 42 -6.14 -2.32 0.67
CA GLY A 42 -5.95 -3.05 -0.57
C GLY A 42 -4.69 -3.89 -0.52
N GLY A 43 -4.50 -4.67 -1.56
CA GLY A 43 -3.33 -5.51 -1.68
C GLY A 43 -3.63 -6.80 -2.41
N MET A 44 -2.63 -7.67 -2.46
CA MET A 44 -2.73 -9.00 -3.04
C MET A 44 -2.00 -9.99 -2.15
N ASP A 45 -2.54 -11.18 -2.05
CA ASP A 45 -1.94 -12.26 -1.28
C ASP A 45 -1.30 -13.28 -2.22
N GLY A 46 -0.33 -14.04 -1.72
CA GLY A 46 0.30 -15.12 -2.47
C GLY A 46 1.13 -14.63 -3.66
N ASP A 47 1.12 -15.40 -4.73
CA ASP A 47 1.87 -15.10 -5.95
C ASP A 47 1.13 -14.07 -6.79
N ALA A 48 1.38 -12.80 -6.52
CA ALA A 48 0.79 -11.70 -7.26
C ALA A 48 1.66 -11.32 -8.45
N ALA A 49 1.02 -10.83 -9.52
CA ALA A 49 1.75 -10.31 -10.68
C ALA A 49 2.61 -9.12 -10.32
N LEU A 50 2.19 -8.33 -9.33
CA LEU A 50 2.93 -7.22 -8.79
C LEU A 50 3.47 -7.60 -7.42
N GLN A 51 4.78 -7.49 -7.23
CA GLN A 51 5.48 -7.84 -5.99
C GLN A 51 6.38 -6.69 -5.56
N ARG A 52 6.87 -6.78 -4.33
CA ARG A 52 7.84 -5.84 -3.76
C ARG A 52 7.34 -4.41 -3.77
N VAL A 53 6.05 -4.26 -3.47
CA VAL A 53 5.43 -2.94 -3.35
C VAL A 53 6.02 -2.23 -2.12
N SER A 54 6.49 -1.01 -2.33
CA SER A 54 7.16 -0.24 -1.29
C SER A 54 6.53 1.13 -1.05
N SER A 55 5.64 1.57 -1.92
CA SER A 55 5.02 2.88 -1.78
C SER A 55 3.60 2.88 -2.34
N ALA A 56 2.79 3.78 -1.82
CA ALA A 56 1.44 4.01 -2.31
C ALA A 56 1.16 5.51 -2.36
N LEU A 57 0.38 5.93 -3.35
CA LEU A 57 -0.04 7.31 -3.55
C LEU A 57 -1.51 7.33 -3.88
N GLN A 58 -2.28 8.12 -3.17
CA GLN A 58 -3.69 8.32 -3.49
C GLN A 58 -3.85 9.48 -4.46
N VAL A 59 -4.56 9.23 -5.56
CA VAL A 59 -4.91 10.24 -6.56
C VAL A 59 -6.41 10.12 -6.77
N GLY A 60 -7.18 11.04 -6.19
CA GLY A 60 -8.64 10.95 -6.21
C GLY A 60 -9.13 9.68 -5.53
N ASP A 61 -9.88 8.86 -6.27
CA ASP A 61 -10.39 7.58 -5.78
C ASP A 61 -9.53 6.38 -6.18
N GLN A 62 -8.32 6.65 -6.65
CA GLN A 62 -7.38 5.60 -7.04
C GLN A 62 -6.17 5.56 -6.11
N ILE A 63 -5.70 4.35 -5.83
CA ILE A 63 -4.46 4.12 -5.11
C ILE A 63 -3.45 3.55 -6.10
N TRP A 64 -2.36 4.27 -6.31
CA TRP A 64 -1.26 3.86 -7.17
C TRP A 64 -0.15 3.30 -6.31
N VAL A 65 0.42 2.19 -6.72
CA VAL A 65 1.48 1.52 -5.97
C VAL A 65 2.73 1.37 -6.83
N GLY A 66 3.87 1.63 -6.21
CA GLY A 66 5.17 1.48 -6.83
C GLY A 66 5.96 0.36 -6.19
N THR A 67 6.92 -0.18 -6.93
CA THR A 67 7.80 -1.25 -6.47
C THR A 67 9.24 -0.76 -6.41
N TYR A 68 10.04 -1.37 -5.52
CA TYR A 68 11.46 -1.05 -5.47
C TYR A 68 12.29 -1.94 -6.41
N SER A 69 11.70 -2.98 -6.94
CA SER A 69 12.35 -3.83 -7.93
C SER A 69 11.29 -4.38 -8.87
N GLY A 70 11.58 -4.39 -10.15
CA GLY A 70 10.63 -4.77 -11.17
C GLY A 70 10.34 -3.59 -12.10
N ASP A 71 9.45 -3.80 -13.02
CA ASP A 71 9.18 -2.86 -14.11
C ASP A 71 7.73 -2.40 -14.17
N ARG A 72 6.98 -2.57 -13.07
CA ARG A 72 5.53 -2.32 -13.07
C ARG A 72 5.11 -1.35 -12.00
N VAL A 73 4.07 -0.60 -12.32
CA VAL A 73 3.31 0.23 -11.40
C VAL A 73 1.87 -0.23 -11.50
N GLY A 74 1.20 -0.37 -10.37
CA GLY A 74 -0.18 -0.80 -10.35
C GLY A 74 -1.09 0.26 -9.74
N TYR A 75 -2.39 0.08 -9.92
CA TYR A 75 -3.37 0.92 -9.25
C TYR A 75 -4.66 0.14 -9.01
N PHE A 76 -5.42 0.61 -8.04
CA PHE A 76 -6.76 0.07 -7.78
C PHE A 76 -7.68 1.20 -7.30
N ALA A 77 -8.98 0.99 -7.47
CA ALA A 77 -9.97 1.95 -7.00
C ALA A 77 -10.13 1.83 -5.49
N ARG A 78 -10.19 2.97 -4.83
CA ARG A 78 -10.50 3.02 -3.39
C ARG A 78 -12.01 3.15 -3.21
N ASP A 79 -12.55 2.28 -2.40
CA ASP A 79 -13.97 2.33 -2.01
C ASP A 79 -14.23 3.38 -0.95
#